data_2549de4f8496f244cc25de4bcae8e386
#
_entry.id   2549de4f8496f244cc25de4bcae8e386
#
_cell.length_a   1.000
_cell.length_b   1.000
_cell.length_c   1.000
_cell.angle_alpha   90.00
_cell.angle_beta   90.00
_cell.angle_gamma   90.00
#
_symmetry.space_group_name_H-M   'P 1'
#
loop_
_entity.id
_entity.type
_entity.pdbx_description
1 polymer ?
#
loop_
_entity_poly.entity_id
_entity_poly.type
_entity_poly.pdbx_seq_one_letter_code
_entity_poly.pdbx_strand_id
1 'polypeptide(L)'
;MGSHIIKLDLSTHTYTVNGEIIPLSVSTIIPKQNFFCTPDQLEAARVEGVENHSFIKLFFDTGDTYDNQILIELEATLKEINYLTGDIVSHENNLFSEKHRFAGTPDAVFEKSIIDFKRSAGNKKIAALQLAGYYILAKENKLLSKTKTWLIMYYDNGKWKYYNVYNDKAENIFLSLVKKHNIEQNLKNYMEEV
;
A
#
# COMPACT_ATOMS: atom_id res chain seq x y z
N MET A 1 1.42 -16.36 18.89
CA MET A 1 1.06 -14.98 18.63
C MET A 1 -0.45 -14.92 18.48
N GLY A 2 -1.14 -14.08 19.27
CA GLY A 2 -2.59 -13.92 19.12
C GLY A 2 -2.91 -13.24 17.78
N SER A 3 -4.00 -13.66 17.14
CA SER A 3 -4.47 -12.99 15.93
C SER A 3 -5.07 -11.63 16.34
N HIS A 4 -4.54 -10.54 15.79
CA HIS A 4 -5.13 -9.21 15.95
C HIS A 4 -6.38 -9.09 15.08
N ILE A 5 -7.43 -8.48 15.62
CA ILE A 5 -8.60 -8.06 14.84
C ILE A 5 -8.31 -6.64 14.37
N ILE A 6 -7.96 -6.50 13.07
CA ILE A 6 -7.64 -5.23 12.46
C ILE A 6 -8.83 -4.79 11.59
N LYS A 7 -9.32 -3.57 11.81
CA LYS A 7 -10.39 -2.97 11.01
C LYS A 7 -9.94 -1.63 10.46
N LEU A 8 -10.35 -1.33 9.24
CA LEU A 8 -10.20 -0.03 8.58
C LEU A 8 -11.57 0.62 8.44
N ASP A 9 -11.74 1.79 9.02
CA ASP A 9 -12.85 2.67 8.69
C ASP A 9 -12.50 3.45 7.43
N LEU A 10 -13.17 3.15 6.32
CA LEU A 10 -12.93 3.77 5.02
C LEU A 10 -13.31 5.25 4.97
N SER A 11 -14.28 5.68 5.80
CA SER A 11 -14.75 7.07 5.81
C SER A 11 -13.74 8.02 6.44
N THR A 12 -13.07 7.57 7.51
CA THR A 12 -12.05 8.34 8.24
C THR A 12 -10.62 7.91 7.92
N HIS A 13 -10.46 6.83 7.16
CA HIS A 13 -9.19 6.15 6.90
C HIS A 13 -8.40 5.79 8.17
N THR A 14 -9.15 5.37 9.21
CA THR A 14 -8.62 5.08 10.54
C THR A 14 -8.57 3.57 10.78
N TYR A 15 -7.41 3.08 11.23
CA TYR A 15 -7.24 1.69 11.63
C TYR A 15 -7.56 1.51 13.12
N THR A 16 -8.21 0.40 13.45
CA THR A 16 -8.34 -0.09 14.83
C THR A 16 -7.76 -1.49 14.94
N VAL A 17 -7.09 -1.76 16.05
CA VAL A 17 -6.54 -3.09 16.37
C VAL A 17 -7.09 -3.50 17.73
N ASN A 18 -7.86 -4.60 17.76
CA ASN A 18 -8.55 -5.06 18.97
C ASN A 18 -9.42 -3.97 19.64
N GLY A 19 -9.98 -3.03 18.85
CA GLY A 19 -10.78 -1.89 19.30
C GLY A 19 -9.99 -0.63 19.66
N GLU A 20 -8.66 -0.69 19.72
CA GLU A 20 -7.78 0.49 19.94
C GLU A 20 -7.49 1.21 18.62
N ILE A 21 -7.61 2.53 18.59
CA ILE A 21 -7.28 3.35 17.42
C ILE A 21 -5.77 3.36 17.22
N ILE A 22 -5.33 3.07 15.99
CA ILE A 22 -3.96 3.18 15.55
C ILE A 22 -3.80 4.48 14.77
N PRO A 23 -3.12 5.50 15.33
CA PRO A 23 -3.07 6.83 14.72
C PRO A 23 -2.18 6.90 13.48
N LEU A 24 -1.28 5.92 13.29
CA LEU A 24 -0.34 5.90 12.19
C LEU A 24 -0.69 4.82 11.17
N SER A 25 -0.75 5.23 9.91
CA SER A 25 -0.82 4.32 8.78
C SER A 25 0.31 4.60 7.79
N VAL A 26 0.59 3.66 6.89
CA VAL A 26 1.60 3.86 5.85
C VAL A 26 1.34 5.16 5.08
N SER A 27 0.08 5.44 4.71
CA SER A 27 -0.30 6.65 3.97
C SER A 27 -0.17 7.94 4.77
N THR A 28 -0.33 7.92 6.11
CA THR A 28 -0.16 9.10 6.96
C THR A 28 1.30 9.40 7.30
N ILE A 29 2.17 8.39 7.28
CA ILE A 29 3.59 8.50 7.59
C ILE A 29 4.37 9.10 6.41
N ILE A 30 4.03 8.73 5.18
CA ILE A 30 4.74 9.22 4.00
C ILE A 30 4.42 10.69 3.70
N PRO A 31 5.38 11.47 3.19
CA PRO A 31 5.14 12.86 2.85
C PRO A 31 4.03 13.01 1.80
N LYS A 32 3.07 13.90 2.06
CA LYS A 32 2.03 14.22 1.09
C LYS A 32 2.65 14.84 -0.16
N GLN A 33 2.17 14.42 -1.32
CA GLN A 33 2.55 15.06 -2.58
C GLN A 33 1.64 16.26 -2.84
N ASN A 34 2.25 17.39 -3.23
CA ASN A 34 1.49 18.52 -3.73
C ASN A 34 1.21 18.28 -5.21
N PHE A 35 -0.06 18.19 -5.56
CA PHE A 35 -0.49 18.09 -6.95
C PHE A 35 -0.93 19.48 -7.44
N PHE A 36 -0.35 19.92 -8.55
CA PHE A 36 -0.80 21.13 -9.25
C PHE A 36 -1.97 20.76 -10.16
N CYS A 37 -3.15 20.56 -9.57
CA CYS A 37 -4.38 20.25 -10.28
C CYS A 37 -5.56 20.96 -9.62
N THR A 38 -6.66 21.15 -10.37
CA THR A 38 -7.89 21.68 -9.82
C THR A 38 -8.55 20.69 -8.86
N PRO A 39 -9.40 21.17 -7.91
CA PRO A 39 -10.17 20.26 -7.05
C PRO A 39 -10.97 19.21 -7.82
N ASP A 40 -11.58 19.58 -8.94
CA ASP A 40 -12.36 18.66 -9.78
C ASP A 40 -11.49 17.57 -10.42
N GLN A 41 -10.31 17.95 -10.90
CA GLN A 41 -9.34 16.99 -11.44
C GLN A 41 -8.83 16.03 -10.36
N LEU A 42 -8.64 16.52 -9.14
CA LEU A 42 -8.23 15.70 -8.01
C LEU A 42 -9.33 14.69 -7.64
N GLU A 43 -10.59 15.15 -7.58
CA GLU A 43 -11.72 14.28 -7.25
C GLU A 43 -11.99 13.24 -8.35
N ALA A 44 -11.95 13.62 -9.62
CA ALA A 44 -12.06 12.68 -10.73
C ALA A 44 -10.96 11.59 -10.67
N ALA A 45 -9.73 11.99 -10.37
CA ALA A 45 -8.62 11.07 -10.19
C ALA A 45 -8.81 10.12 -9.00
N ARG A 46 -9.42 10.62 -7.90
CA ARG A 46 -9.74 9.81 -6.73
C ARG A 46 -10.80 8.76 -7.04
N VAL A 47 -11.88 9.17 -7.71
CA VAL A 47 -12.97 8.26 -8.11
C VAL A 47 -12.45 7.15 -9.02
N GLU A 48 -11.74 7.51 -10.09
CA GLU A 48 -11.11 6.54 -11.01
C GLU A 48 -10.16 5.57 -10.28
N GLY A 49 -9.37 6.08 -9.35
CA GLY A 49 -8.49 5.25 -8.53
C GLY A 49 -9.25 4.23 -7.69
N VAL A 50 -10.33 4.63 -7.02
CA VAL A 50 -11.17 3.75 -6.20
C VAL A 50 -11.84 2.67 -7.06
N GLU A 51 -12.37 3.03 -8.24
CA GLU A 51 -12.99 2.08 -9.16
C GLU A 51 -11.98 1.03 -9.65
N ASN A 52 -10.79 1.46 -10.08
CA ASN A 52 -9.75 0.55 -10.53
C ASN A 52 -9.29 -0.42 -9.42
N HIS A 53 -9.10 0.06 -8.20
CA HIS A 53 -8.78 -0.81 -7.06
C HIS A 53 -9.90 -1.82 -6.78
N SER A 54 -11.17 -1.40 -6.89
CA SER A 54 -12.33 -2.31 -6.70
C SER A 54 -12.35 -3.43 -7.74
N PHE A 55 -12.08 -3.13 -9.01
CA PHE A 55 -11.98 -4.13 -10.07
C PHE A 55 -10.79 -5.08 -9.87
N ILE A 56 -9.62 -4.55 -9.52
CA ILE A 56 -8.42 -5.35 -9.25
C ILE A 56 -8.66 -6.28 -8.06
N LYS A 57 -9.29 -5.77 -7.00
CA LYS A 57 -9.68 -6.58 -5.85
C LYS A 57 -10.62 -7.72 -6.26
N LEU A 58 -11.67 -7.41 -7.03
CA LEU A 58 -12.62 -8.43 -7.49
C LEU A 58 -11.92 -9.50 -8.34
N PHE A 59 -11.00 -9.10 -9.22
CA PHE A 59 -10.18 -10.04 -10.00
C PHE A 59 -9.37 -10.98 -9.09
N PHE A 60 -8.71 -10.48 -8.05
CA PHE A 60 -7.96 -11.33 -7.12
C PHE A 60 -8.87 -12.22 -6.26
N ASP A 61 -10.09 -11.74 -5.92
CA ASP A 61 -11.07 -12.52 -5.15
C ASP A 61 -11.65 -13.69 -5.97
N THR A 62 -11.84 -13.52 -7.27
CA THR A 62 -12.61 -14.47 -8.12
C THR A 62 -11.78 -15.16 -9.19
N GLY A 63 -10.67 -14.58 -9.61
CA GLY A 63 -9.87 -15.01 -10.77
C GLY A 63 -10.54 -14.71 -12.12
N ASP A 64 -11.65 -13.94 -12.16
CA ASP A 64 -12.39 -13.62 -13.37
C ASP A 64 -12.08 -12.21 -13.85
N THR A 65 -11.87 -12.05 -15.14
CA THR A 65 -11.64 -10.75 -15.78
C THR A 65 -12.93 -10.04 -16.19
N TYR A 66 -14.08 -10.70 -16.12
CA TYR A 66 -15.42 -10.16 -16.45
C TYR A 66 -15.46 -9.40 -17.78
N ASP A 67 -14.76 -9.88 -18.82
CA ASP A 67 -14.59 -9.23 -20.12
C ASP A 67 -14.05 -7.77 -20.03
N ASN A 68 -13.48 -7.39 -18.89
CA ASN A 68 -12.89 -6.08 -18.68
C ASN A 68 -11.46 -6.06 -19.25
N GLN A 69 -11.21 -5.22 -20.26
CA GLN A 69 -9.92 -5.16 -20.94
C GLN A 69 -8.76 -4.82 -20.00
N ILE A 70 -9.00 -4.00 -18.98
CA ILE A 70 -7.98 -3.64 -17.98
C ILE A 70 -7.55 -4.87 -17.19
N LEU A 71 -8.49 -5.75 -16.80
CA LEU A 71 -8.22 -6.97 -16.05
C LEU A 71 -7.61 -8.06 -16.92
N ILE A 72 -8.05 -8.19 -18.18
CA ILE A 72 -7.46 -9.12 -19.16
C ILE A 72 -5.96 -8.78 -19.34
N GLU A 73 -5.63 -7.50 -19.52
CA GLU A 73 -4.26 -7.03 -19.65
C GLU A 73 -3.47 -7.18 -18.32
N LEU A 74 -4.14 -7.00 -17.16
CA LEU A 74 -3.51 -7.25 -15.86
C LEU A 74 -3.11 -8.70 -15.72
N GLU A 75 -4.03 -9.63 -16.01
CA GLU A 75 -3.77 -11.06 -15.95
C GLU A 75 -2.60 -11.47 -16.86
N ALA A 76 -2.61 -10.97 -18.11
CA ALA A 76 -1.55 -11.23 -19.08
C ALA A 76 -0.19 -10.70 -18.57
N THR A 77 -0.17 -9.47 -18.03
CA THR A 77 1.04 -8.86 -17.49
C THR A 77 1.55 -9.63 -16.28
N LEU A 78 0.68 -10.02 -15.33
CA LEU A 78 1.08 -10.79 -14.15
C LEU A 78 1.65 -12.16 -14.53
N LYS A 79 1.08 -12.83 -15.55
CA LYS A 79 1.65 -14.08 -16.10
C LYS A 79 3.04 -13.86 -16.71
N GLU A 80 3.23 -12.76 -17.45
CA GLU A 80 4.53 -12.42 -18.04
C GLU A 80 5.61 -12.19 -16.98
N ILE A 81 5.26 -11.46 -15.89
CA ILE A 81 6.22 -11.11 -14.84
C ILE A 81 6.25 -12.10 -13.66
N ASN A 82 5.62 -13.28 -13.77
CA ASN A 82 5.54 -14.25 -12.68
C ASN A 82 6.91 -14.66 -12.13
N TYR A 83 7.96 -14.63 -12.97
CA TYR A 83 9.33 -14.88 -12.51
C TYR A 83 9.82 -13.85 -11.47
N LEU A 84 9.27 -12.61 -11.50
CA LEU A 84 9.54 -11.55 -10.52
C LEU A 84 8.60 -11.61 -9.31
N THR A 85 7.34 -12.03 -9.52
CA THR A 85 6.30 -11.92 -8.50
C THR A 85 6.10 -13.23 -7.72
N GLY A 86 6.15 -14.38 -8.38
CA GLY A 86 5.62 -15.63 -7.82
C GLY A 86 4.10 -15.60 -7.71
N ASP A 87 3.54 -16.51 -6.93
CA ASP A 87 2.10 -16.58 -6.71
C ASP A 87 1.62 -15.52 -5.72
N ILE A 88 0.34 -15.15 -5.80
CA ILE A 88 -0.27 -14.21 -4.86
C ILE A 88 -0.42 -14.85 -3.48
N VAL A 89 -0.02 -14.14 -2.45
CA VAL A 89 -0.10 -14.58 -1.05
C VAL A 89 -1.25 -13.86 -0.33
N SER A 90 -1.46 -12.57 -0.63
CA SER A 90 -2.45 -11.74 0.04
C SER A 90 -2.73 -10.49 -0.77
N HIS A 91 -3.98 -10.01 -0.73
CA HIS A 91 -4.36 -8.72 -1.33
C HIS A 91 -5.36 -7.99 -0.44
N GLU A 92 -5.33 -6.67 -0.45
CA GLU A 92 -6.24 -5.78 0.30
C GLU A 92 -6.45 -6.19 1.77
N ASN A 93 -5.48 -6.84 2.39
CA ASN A 93 -5.55 -7.24 3.79
C ASN A 93 -4.98 -6.15 4.69
N ASN A 94 -5.74 -5.82 5.74
CA ASN A 94 -5.28 -4.90 6.78
C ASN A 94 -4.18 -5.56 7.61
N LEU A 95 -3.01 -4.93 7.64
CA LEU A 95 -1.84 -5.39 8.37
C LEU A 95 -1.45 -4.39 9.46
N PHE A 96 -0.87 -4.89 10.55
CA PHE A 96 -0.42 -4.08 11.68
C PHE A 96 0.98 -4.49 12.12
N SER A 97 1.80 -3.49 12.42
CA SER A 97 3.09 -3.66 13.08
C SER A 97 2.94 -3.44 14.58
N GLU A 98 2.97 -4.53 15.34
CA GLU A 98 2.97 -4.45 16.81
C GLU A 98 4.22 -3.73 17.33
N LYS A 99 5.37 -4.00 16.69
CA LYS A 99 6.66 -3.43 17.07
C LYS A 99 6.76 -1.92 16.85
N HIS A 100 6.18 -1.43 15.77
CA HIS A 100 6.34 -0.04 15.33
C HIS A 100 5.05 0.77 15.45
N ARG A 101 3.92 0.14 15.82
CA ARG A 101 2.61 0.76 16.08
C ARG A 101 2.07 1.55 14.88
N PHE A 102 2.12 0.95 13.69
CA PHE A 102 1.46 1.49 12.49
C PHE A 102 0.74 0.39 11.71
N ALA A 103 -0.24 0.78 10.91
CA ALA A 103 -1.04 -0.12 10.10
C ALA A 103 -0.98 0.25 8.61
N GLY A 104 -1.50 -0.63 7.76
CA GLY A 104 -1.63 -0.38 6.33
C GLY A 104 -2.25 -1.54 5.60
N THR A 105 -2.74 -1.26 4.39
CA THR A 105 -3.36 -2.24 3.50
C THR A 105 -2.60 -2.23 2.19
N PRO A 106 -1.64 -3.17 1.99
CA PRO A 106 -0.98 -3.32 0.69
C PRO A 106 -1.99 -3.83 -0.35
N ASP A 107 -1.92 -3.32 -1.57
CA ASP A 107 -2.82 -3.74 -2.65
C ASP A 107 -2.63 -5.23 -2.96
N ALA A 108 -1.38 -5.67 -3.16
CA ALA A 108 -1.07 -7.08 -3.36
C ALA A 108 0.32 -7.46 -2.84
N VAL A 109 0.38 -8.61 -2.16
CA VAL A 109 1.62 -9.25 -1.70
C VAL A 109 1.75 -10.59 -2.41
N PHE A 110 2.85 -10.78 -3.12
CA PHE A 110 3.21 -12.01 -3.80
C PHE A 110 4.39 -12.67 -3.09
N GLU A 111 4.69 -13.92 -3.42
CA GLU A 111 5.80 -14.66 -2.81
C GLU A 111 7.16 -13.93 -2.90
N LYS A 112 7.40 -13.22 -4.02
CA LYS A 112 8.68 -12.57 -4.33
C LYS A 112 8.57 -11.05 -4.47
N SER A 113 7.37 -10.47 -4.36
CA SER A 113 7.18 -9.04 -4.58
C SER A 113 6.04 -8.45 -3.77
N ILE A 114 6.05 -7.12 -3.65
CA ILE A 114 4.89 -6.33 -3.23
C ILE A 114 4.54 -5.41 -4.39
N ILE A 115 3.26 -5.35 -4.71
CA ILE A 115 2.73 -4.51 -5.79
C ILE A 115 1.79 -3.47 -5.20
N ASP A 116 1.91 -2.24 -5.70
CA ASP A 116 1.05 -1.12 -5.42
C ASP A 116 0.52 -0.60 -6.77
N PHE A 117 -0.80 -0.62 -6.95
CA PHE A 117 -1.46 -0.21 -8.18
C PHE A 117 -1.69 1.30 -8.15
N LYS A 118 -1.25 1.97 -9.20
CA LYS A 118 -1.33 3.43 -9.31
C LYS A 118 -2.03 3.84 -10.60
N ARG A 119 -2.59 5.03 -10.61
CA ARG A 119 -3.12 5.65 -11.83
C ARG A 119 -2.02 6.01 -12.83
N SER A 120 -0.83 6.31 -12.34
CA SER A 120 0.34 6.68 -13.17
C SER A 120 1.63 6.33 -12.43
N ALA A 121 2.76 6.40 -13.13
CA ALA A 121 4.09 6.14 -12.54
C ALA A 121 4.41 7.00 -11.30
N GLY A 122 3.88 8.22 -11.23
CA GLY A 122 4.00 9.10 -10.08
C GLY A 122 5.44 9.37 -9.62
N ASN A 123 5.59 9.73 -8.35
CA ASN A 123 6.90 9.94 -7.72
C ASN A 123 7.47 8.61 -7.19
N LYS A 124 8.43 8.04 -7.90
CA LYS A 124 9.06 6.75 -7.55
C LYS A 124 9.70 6.72 -6.16
N LYS A 125 10.20 7.87 -5.65
CA LYS A 125 10.78 7.92 -4.29
C LYS A 125 9.70 7.81 -3.22
N ILE A 126 8.56 8.44 -3.41
CA ILE A 126 7.41 8.34 -2.49
C ILE A 126 6.82 6.93 -2.56
N ALA A 127 6.68 6.36 -3.76
CA ALA A 127 6.23 4.98 -3.94
C ALA A 127 7.18 3.98 -3.25
N ALA A 128 8.50 4.18 -3.33
CA ALA A 128 9.47 3.35 -2.62
C ALA A 128 9.28 3.43 -1.09
N LEU A 129 8.99 4.60 -0.52
CA LEU A 129 8.69 4.75 0.90
C LEU A 129 7.39 4.05 1.29
N GLN A 130 6.35 4.14 0.47
CA GLN A 130 5.08 3.45 0.69
C GLN A 130 5.28 1.93 0.69
N LEU A 131 5.93 1.41 -0.35
CA LEU A 131 6.21 -0.02 -0.46
C LEU A 131 7.17 -0.52 0.63
N ALA A 132 8.09 0.32 1.14
CA ALA A 132 8.89 0.00 2.31
C ALA A 132 8.03 -0.22 3.57
N GLY A 133 7.03 0.63 3.81
CA GLY A 133 6.06 0.45 4.90
C GLY A 133 5.26 -0.84 4.74
N TYR A 134 4.74 -1.12 3.56
CA TYR A 134 4.03 -2.37 3.26
C TYR A 134 4.92 -3.60 3.38
N TYR A 135 6.19 -3.52 2.96
CA TYR A 135 7.15 -4.59 3.12
C TYR A 135 7.40 -4.93 4.60
N ILE A 136 7.59 -3.92 5.46
CA ILE A 136 7.74 -4.12 6.89
C ILE A 136 6.51 -4.83 7.47
N LEU A 137 5.30 -4.37 7.12
CA LEU A 137 4.05 -4.99 7.55
C LEU A 137 3.96 -6.45 7.08
N ALA A 138 4.17 -6.71 5.78
CA ALA A 138 4.08 -8.06 5.23
C ALA A 138 5.10 -9.02 5.85
N LYS A 139 6.33 -8.55 6.11
CA LYS A 139 7.37 -9.33 6.77
C LYS A 139 7.04 -9.64 8.22
N GLU A 140 6.56 -8.68 9.01
CA GLU A 140 6.19 -8.89 10.41
C GLU A 140 4.96 -9.79 10.55
N ASN A 141 4.03 -9.74 9.58
CA ASN A 141 2.88 -10.62 9.51
C ASN A 141 3.16 -11.97 8.80
N LYS A 142 4.43 -12.27 8.48
CA LYS A 142 4.90 -13.54 7.89
C LYS A 142 4.32 -13.86 6.51
N LEU A 143 3.88 -12.85 5.77
CA LEU A 143 3.40 -13.00 4.40
C LEU A 143 4.56 -13.15 3.41
N LEU A 144 5.72 -12.60 3.74
CA LEU A 144 6.95 -12.78 2.97
C LEU A 144 8.19 -12.70 3.88
N SER A 145 9.30 -13.27 3.44
CA SER A 145 10.57 -13.28 4.20
C SER A 145 11.53 -12.20 3.73
N LYS A 146 11.88 -12.22 2.44
CA LYS A 146 12.77 -11.26 1.80
C LYS A 146 12.36 -11.07 0.35
N THR A 147 12.33 -9.82 -0.09
CA THR A 147 12.19 -9.46 -1.49
C THR A 147 12.98 -8.21 -1.80
N LYS A 148 13.45 -8.11 -3.05
CA LYS A 148 13.99 -6.87 -3.65
C LYS A 148 13.14 -6.40 -4.82
N THR A 149 11.91 -6.87 -4.91
CA THR A 149 10.99 -6.55 -5.98
C THR A 149 9.79 -5.82 -5.38
N TRP A 150 9.82 -4.50 -5.46
CA TRP A 150 8.74 -3.62 -5.05
C TRP A 150 8.21 -2.91 -6.30
N LEU A 151 7.05 -3.32 -6.77
CA LEU A 151 6.52 -2.86 -8.05
C LEU A 151 5.45 -1.79 -7.83
N ILE A 152 5.56 -0.69 -8.56
CA ILE A 152 4.39 0.13 -8.90
C ILE A 152 3.90 -0.33 -10.26
N MET A 153 2.59 -0.57 -10.35
CA MET A 153 1.93 -0.93 -11.62
C MET A 153 0.86 0.09 -11.95
N TYR A 154 0.75 0.46 -13.22
CA TYR A 154 -0.27 1.39 -13.71
C TYR A 154 -0.66 1.07 -15.13
N TYR A 155 -1.94 1.33 -15.44
CA TYR A 155 -2.49 1.12 -16.77
C TYR A 155 -2.33 2.37 -17.62
N ASP A 156 -1.74 2.23 -18.81
CA ASP A 156 -1.50 3.35 -19.71
C ASP A 156 -1.53 2.89 -21.17
N ASN A 157 -2.30 3.58 -22.02
CA ASN A 157 -2.43 3.27 -23.44
C ASN A 157 -2.74 1.80 -23.75
N GLY A 158 -3.72 1.22 -23.03
CA GLY A 158 -4.17 -0.15 -23.24
C GLY A 158 -3.26 -1.23 -22.67
N LYS A 159 -2.26 -0.91 -21.88
CA LYS A 159 -1.31 -1.88 -21.31
C LYS A 159 -0.94 -1.55 -19.87
N TRP A 160 -0.70 -2.57 -19.08
CA TRP A 160 -0.07 -2.41 -17.78
C TRP A 160 1.43 -2.19 -17.95
N LYS A 161 1.92 -1.17 -17.24
CA LYS A 161 3.34 -0.85 -17.11
C LYS A 161 3.76 -1.01 -15.66
N TYR A 162 5.01 -1.36 -15.42
CA TYR A 162 5.53 -1.51 -14.07
C TYR A 162 6.94 -0.96 -13.93
N TYR A 163 7.29 -0.55 -12.71
CA TYR A 163 8.64 -0.18 -12.32
C TYR A 163 8.99 -0.84 -10.99
N ASN A 164 10.16 -1.44 -10.91
CA ASN A 164 10.72 -1.82 -9.63
C ASN A 164 11.32 -0.56 -8.97
N VAL A 165 10.78 -0.21 -7.82
CA VAL A 165 11.20 0.96 -7.03
C VAL A 165 11.95 0.58 -5.76
N TYR A 166 12.41 -0.69 -5.65
CA TYR A 166 13.20 -1.14 -4.51
C TYR A 166 14.36 -0.19 -4.23
N ASN A 167 14.51 0.18 -2.96
CA ASN A 167 15.59 1.01 -2.48
C ASN A 167 15.97 0.55 -1.07
N ASP A 168 17.20 0.10 -0.89
CA ASP A 168 17.75 -0.42 0.37
C ASP A 168 17.71 0.58 1.54
N LYS A 169 17.66 1.88 1.25
CA LYS A 169 17.55 2.96 2.25
C LYS A 169 16.12 3.26 2.64
N ALA A 170 15.13 2.87 1.82
CA ALA A 170 13.74 3.29 2.01
C ALA A 170 13.13 2.73 3.31
N GLU A 171 13.48 1.50 3.72
CA GLU A 171 13.03 0.93 5.00
C GLU A 171 13.51 1.78 6.20
N ASN A 172 14.79 2.13 6.22
CA ASN A 172 15.36 2.94 7.31
C ASN A 172 14.76 4.35 7.34
N ILE A 173 14.53 4.95 6.15
CA ILE A 173 13.90 6.26 6.05
C ILE A 173 12.45 6.17 6.54
N PHE A 174 11.69 5.16 6.12
CA PHE A 174 10.32 4.95 6.57
C PHE A 174 10.23 4.78 8.10
N LEU A 175 11.07 3.94 8.69
CA LEU A 175 11.11 3.75 10.14
C LEU A 175 11.54 5.02 10.89
N SER A 176 12.39 5.84 10.30
CA SER A 176 12.73 7.16 10.86
C SER A 176 11.55 8.11 10.87
N LEU A 177 10.71 8.08 9.81
CA LEU A 177 9.47 8.85 9.76
C LEU A 177 8.46 8.36 10.81
N VAL A 178 8.28 7.04 10.97
CA VAL A 178 7.44 6.46 12.05
C VAL A 178 7.89 6.98 13.42
N LYS A 179 9.20 6.91 13.68
CA LYS A 179 9.75 7.39 14.96
C LYS A 179 9.50 8.88 15.17
N LYS A 180 9.66 9.69 14.14
CA LYS A 180 9.36 11.13 14.18
C LYS A 180 7.91 11.39 14.57
N HIS A 181 6.96 10.75 13.89
CA HIS A 181 5.52 10.89 14.17
C HIS A 181 5.16 10.46 15.59
N ASN A 182 5.74 9.38 16.11
CA ASN A 182 5.51 8.93 17.48
C ASN A 182 6.03 9.96 18.51
N ILE A 183 7.18 10.59 18.26
CA ILE A 183 7.72 11.66 19.13
C ILE A 183 6.78 12.88 19.10
N GLU A 184 6.33 13.30 17.93
CA GLU A 184 5.41 14.44 17.77
C GLU A 184 4.07 14.20 18.49
N GLN A 185 3.53 12.97 18.38
CA GLN A 185 2.30 12.61 19.08
C GLN A 185 2.47 12.60 20.61
N ASN A 186 3.56 12.04 21.11
CA ASN A 186 3.86 12.04 22.54
C ASN A 186 4.03 13.46 23.08
N LEU A 187 4.70 14.33 22.33
CA LEU A 187 4.86 15.73 22.70
C LEU A 187 3.50 16.46 22.75
N LYS A 188 2.65 16.22 21.77
CA LYS A 188 1.30 16.80 21.73
C LYS A 188 0.49 16.39 22.97
N ASN A 189 0.45 15.07 23.26
CA ASN A 189 -0.26 14.56 24.44
C ASN A 189 0.26 15.19 25.73
N TYR A 190 1.57 15.30 25.89
CA TYR A 190 2.19 15.97 27.07
C TYR A 190 1.75 17.44 27.21
N MET A 191 1.64 18.17 26.09
CA MET A 191 1.22 19.58 26.10
C MET A 191 -0.27 19.77 26.37
N GLU A 192 -1.10 18.74 26.11
CA GLU A 192 -2.56 18.77 26.36
C GLU A 192 -2.90 18.34 27.82
N GLU A 193 -1.97 17.67 28.54
CA GLU A 193 -2.14 17.23 29.93
C GLU A 193 -1.72 18.31 30.96
N VAL A 194 -1.10 19.41 30.52
CA VAL A 194 -0.63 20.54 31.33
C VAL A 194 -1.56 21.73 31.20
#